data_bc1f5460a12e9077f4a0d5750c99b8a5
#
_entry.id   bc1f5460a12e9077f4a0d5750c99b8a5
#
_cell.length_a   1.000
_cell.length_b   1.000
_cell.length_c   1.000
_cell.angle_alpha   90.00
_cell.angle_beta   90.00
_cell.angle_gamma   90.00
#
_symmetry.space_group_name_H-M   'P 1'
#
loop_
_entity.id
_entity.type
_entity.pdbx_description
1 polymer ?
#
loop_
_entity_poly.entity_id
_entity_poly.type
_entity_poly.pdbx_seq_one_letter_code
_entity_poly.pdbx_strand_id
1 'polypeptide(L)'
;MGEAMQISNEIKKIEEYICENFEEWDLDDPVEEEYIDDYQEIEGASEEEISAFEEKFGITLPEDVKELYRYKNGSKYLSILPCAIDEREMAFNLMSLDAIEKAKKYFQNRDALLTEFPKHFTSEDIEKMKDSRIKPYLFNKKWIPFAEYCDSCFLMLDFDPDKEGKEGQIICYIHDPDEVIYVAESLTELIEGIMDEVE
;
A
#
# COMPACT_ATOMS: atom_id res chain seq x y z
N MET A 1 -22.89 8.95 17.79
CA MET A 1 -21.45 8.99 17.49
C MET A 1 -21.06 7.53 17.28
N GLY A 2 -20.80 7.14 16.03
CA GLY A 2 -20.28 5.81 15.74
C GLY A 2 -18.94 5.63 16.44
N GLU A 3 -18.65 4.43 16.92
CA GLU A 3 -17.29 4.10 17.37
C GLU A 3 -16.35 4.30 16.18
N ALA A 4 -15.16 4.85 16.44
CA ALA A 4 -14.15 4.96 15.41
C ALA A 4 -13.77 3.53 14.96
N MET A 5 -13.60 3.34 13.66
CA MET A 5 -13.13 2.08 13.10
C MET A 5 -11.79 1.71 13.77
N GLN A 6 -11.66 0.44 14.17
CA GLN A 6 -10.38 -0.11 14.63
C GLN A 6 -9.80 -0.97 13.50
N ILE A 7 -8.73 -0.50 12.90
CA ILE A 7 -8.05 -1.15 11.76
C ILE A 7 -7.74 -2.63 12.06
N SER A 8 -7.23 -2.91 13.24
CA SER A 8 -6.90 -4.28 13.65
C SER A 8 -8.11 -5.23 13.69
N ASN A 9 -9.30 -4.71 13.99
CA ASN A 9 -10.52 -5.51 13.98
C ASN A 9 -11.00 -5.79 12.55
N GLU A 10 -10.90 -4.81 11.66
CA GLU A 10 -11.30 -5.00 10.27
C GLU A 10 -10.33 -5.94 9.54
N ILE A 11 -9.02 -5.80 9.78
CA ILE A 11 -8.04 -6.76 9.24
C ILE A 11 -8.34 -8.19 9.71
N LYS A 12 -8.76 -8.42 10.95
CA LYS A 12 -9.16 -9.74 11.42
C LYS A 12 -10.35 -10.32 10.64
N LYS A 13 -11.32 -9.51 10.27
CA LYS A 13 -12.44 -9.97 9.44
C LYS A 13 -11.98 -10.35 8.03
N ILE A 14 -11.05 -9.59 7.45
CA ILE A 14 -10.43 -9.93 6.16
C ILE A 14 -9.68 -11.26 6.29
N GLU A 15 -8.90 -11.45 7.37
CA GLU A 15 -8.19 -12.71 7.65
C GLU A 15 -9.17 -13.90 7.78
N GLU A 16 -10.27 -13.73 8.50
CA GLU A 16 -11.30 -14.75 8.64
C GLU A 16 -11.90 -15.09 7.27
N TYR A 17 -12.22 -14.08 6.46
CA TYR A 17 -12.72 -14.27 5.11
C TYR A 17 -11.74 -15.03 4.22
N ILE A 18 -10.45 -14.67 4.24
CA ILE A 18 -9.39 -15.35 3.49
C ILE A 18 -9.29 -16.82 3.93
N CYS A 19 -9.27 -17.10 5.24
CA CYS A 19 -9.19 -18.46 5.77
C CYS A 19 -10.39 -19.33 5.39
N GLU A 20 -11.58 -18.74 5.24
CA GLU A 20 -12.79 -19.45 4.81
C GLU A 20 -12.87 -19.67 3.30
N ASN A 21 -12.18 -18.82 2.51
CA ASN A 21 -12.25 -18.80 1.05
C ASN A 21 -10.86 -18.91 0.37
N PHE A 22 -9.87 -19.47 1.04
CA PHE A 22 -8.47 -19.42 0.60
C PHE A 22 -8.23 -20.06 -0.78
N GLU A 23 -9.05 -21.03 -1.19
CA GLU A 23 -8.94 -21.67 -2.51
C GLU A 23 -9.34 -20.73 -3.65
N GLU A 24 -10.09 -19.68 -3.38
CA GLU A 24 -10.65 -18.75 -4.36
C GLU A 24 -10.12 -17.32 -4.20
N TRP A 25 -9.35 -17.06 -3.12
CA TRP A 25 -8.97 -15.70 -2.70
C TRP A 25 -8.12 -14.95 -3.72
N ASP A 26 -7.09 -15.57 -4.25
CA ASP A 26 -6.22 -14.99 -5.26
C ASP A 26 -5.98 -16.04 -6.35
N LEU A 27 -6.58 -15.83 -7.53
CA LEU A 27 -6.49 -16.77 -8.64
C LEU A 27 -5.13 -16.73 -9.36
N ASP A 28 -4.44 -15.58 -9.26
CA ASP A 28 -3.13 -15.37 -9.90
C ASP A 28 -2.00 -15.95 -9.05
N ASP A 29 -2.12 -15.89 -7.72
CA ASP A 29 -1.21 -16.52 -6.76
C ASP A 29 -2.01 -17.27 -5.69
N PRO A 30 -2.41 -18.54 -5.94
CA PRO A 30 -3.25 -19.30 -5.03
C PRO A 30 -2.64 -19.40 -3.63
N VAL A 31 -3.45 -19.11 -2.61
CA VAL A 31 -3.05 -19.17 -1.21
C VAL A 31 -2.83 -20.63 -0.80
N GLU A 32 -1.66 -20.93 -0.23
CA GLU A 32 -1.35 -22.22 0.37
C GLU A 32 -1.59 -22.18 1.89
N GLU A 33 -1.99 -23.31 2.51
CA GLU A 33 -2.17 -23.40 3.98
C GLU A 33 -0.91 -22.90 4.73
N GLU A 34 0.29 -23.15 4.19
CA GLU A 34 1.57 -22.69 4.76
C GLU A 34 1.66 -21.16 4.84
N TYR A 35 1.05 -20.43 3.91
CA TYR A 35 1.04 -18.95 3.93
C TYR A 35 0.18 -18.42 5.08
N ILE A 36 -0.92 -19.10 5.37
CA ILE A 36 -1.80 -18.76 6.51
C ILE A 36 -1.09 -19.03 7.83
N ASP A 37 -0.45 -20.20 7.96
CA ASP A 37 0.31 -20.58 9.16
C ASP A 37 1.46 -19.59 9.40
N ASP A 38 2.23 -19.28 8.37
CA ASP A 38 3.32 -18.30 8.40
C ASP A 38 2.82 -16.91 8.81
N TYR A 39 1.68 -16.48 8.28
CA TYR A 39 1.08 -15.19 8.62
C TYR A 39 0.63 -15.13 10.09
N GLN A 40 0.06 -16.21 10.62
CA GLN A 40 -0.38 -16.28 12.02
C GLN A 40 0.77 -16.07 13.01
N GLU A 41 1.98 -16.51 12.66
CA GLU A 41 3.18 -16.33 13.49
C GLU A 41 3.76 -14.91 13.46
N ILE A 42 3.31 -14.04 12.53
CA ILE A 42 3.82 -12.68 12.45
C ILE A 42 3.29 -11.85 13.63
N GLU A 43 4.20 -11.26 14.37
CA GLU A 43 3.89 -10.31 15.43
C GLU A 43 3.80 -8.86 14.87
N GLY A 44 3.18 -7.96 15.62
CA GLY A 44 3.19 -6.54 15.33
C GLY A 44 4.54 -5.90 15.60
N ALA A 45 4.77 -4.73 15.00
CA ALA A 45 5.93 -3.91 15.30
C ALA A 45 5.78 -3.22 16.67
N SER A 46 6.88 -3.12 17.40
CA SER A 46 6.94 -2.36 18.64
C SER A 46 6.93 -0.84 18.39
N GLU A 47 6.60 -0.07 19.41
CA GLU A 47 6.64 1.40 19.33
C GLU A 47 8.06 1.92 19.01
N GLU A 48 9.09 1.22 19.49
CA GLU A 48 10.48 1.53 19.20
C GLU A 48 10.82 1.33 17.72
N GLU A 49 10.33 0.24 17.10
CA GLU A 49 10.53 -0.03 15.67
C GLU A 49 9.78 0.99 14.80
N ILE A 50 8.53 1.30 15.14
CA ILE A 50 7.74 2.33 14.45
C ILE A 50 8.43 3.68 14.55
N SER A 51 8.86 4.09 15.74
CA SER A 51 9.54 5.36 15.95
C SER A 51 10.88 5.46 15.22
N ALA A 52 11.66 4.37 15.20
CA ALA A 52 12.92 4.30 14.47
C ALA A 52 12.69 4.40 12.94
N PHE A 53 11.62 3.79 12.44
CA PHE A 53 11.23 3.90 11.03
C PHE A 53 10.83 5.35 10.67
N GLU A 54 10.00 5.99 11.49
CA GLU A 54 9.60 7.39 11.30
C GLU A 54 10.83 8.32 11.30
N GLU A 55 11.73 8.17 12.25
CA GLU A 55 12.97 8.96 12.33
C GLU A 55 13.84 8.76 11.09
N LYS A 56 13.99 7.51 10.64
CA LYS A 56 14.82 7.15 9.48
C LYS A 56 14.35 7.81 8.19
N PHE A 57 13.05 7.88 7.97
CA PHE A 57 12.48 8.47 6.75
C PHE A 57 12.07 9.94 6.92
N GLY A 58 12.15 10.49 8.15
CA GLY A 58 11.76 11.85 8.46
C GLY A 58 10.28 12.12 8.20
N ILE A 59 9.42 11.16 8.55
CA ILE A 59 7.96 11.19 8.39
C ILE A 59 7.27 10.93 9.72
N THR A 60 5.97 11.17 9.76
CA THR A 60 5.09 10.71 10.84
C THR A 60 4.00 9.85 10.21
N LEU A 61 3.97 8.56 10.54
CA LEU A 61 2.94 7.65 10.04
C LEU A 61 1.57 8.07 10.58
N PRO A 62 0.52 8.05 9.75
CA PRO A 62 -0.85 8.20 10.22
C PRO A 62 -1.20 7.14 11.29
N GLU A 63 -2.09 7.48 12.20
CA GLU A 63 -2.39 6.60 13.35
C GLU A 63 -3.02 5.27 12.94
N ASP A 64 -3.85 5.26 11.89
CA ASP A 64 -4.43 4.05 11.30
C ASP A 64 -3.35 3.11 10.73
N VAL A 65 -2.31 3.66 10.12
CA VAL A 65 -1.14 2.90 9.63
C VAL A 65 -0.33 2.34 10.80
N LYS A 66 -0.12 3.12 11.87
CA LYS A 66 0.55 2.63 13.08
C LYS A 66 -0.23 1.51 13.74
N GLU A 67 -1.57 1.62 13.79
CA GLU A 67 -2.43 0.57 14.32
C GLU A 67 -2.28 -0.73 13.53
N LEU A 68 -2.23 -0.65 12.19
CA LEU A 68 -1.97 -1.80 11.34
C LEU A 68 -0.63 -2.46 11.69
N TYR A 69 0.45 -1.68 11.75
CA TYR A 69 1.78 -2.23 12.05
C TYR A 69 1.94 -2.75 13.48
N ARG A 70 1.26 -2.17 14.47
CA ARG A 70 1.18 -2.72 15.84
C ARG A 70 0.48 -4.08 15.86
N TYR A 71 -0.44 -4.31 14.94
CA TYR A 71 -1.15 -5.57 14.83
C TYR A 71 -0.34 -6.61 14.05
N LYS A 72 0.19 -6.27 12.88
CA LYS A 72 0.97 -7.14 12.01
C LYS A 72 2.11 -6.37 11.33
N ASN A 73 3.34 -6.83 11.47
CA ASN A 73 4.50 -6.24 10.80
C ASN A 73 4.80 -6.99 9.50
N GLY A 74 3.90 -6.85 8.53
CA GLY A 74 3.96 -7.53 7.25
C GLY A 74 3.01 -8.73 7.15
N SER A 75 2.89 -9.30 5.96
CA SER A 75 2.04 -10.48 5.72
C SER A 75 2.75 -11.62 4.97
N LYS A 76 4.04 -11.49 4.71
CA LYS A 76 4.82 -12.43 3.88
C LYS A 76 4.13 -12.66 2.54
N TYR A 77 3.73 -13.90 2.27
CA TYR A 77 3.08 -14.32 1.01
C TYR A 77 1.55 -14.24 1.06
N LEU A 78 0.96 -13.87 2.21
CA LEU A 78 -0.49 -13.75 2.30
C LEU A 78 -0.93 -12.35 1.86
N SER A 79 -1.72 -12.28 0.80
CA SER A 79 -2.30 -11.04 0.28
C SER A 79 -3.51 -10.65 1.13
N ILE A 80 -3.34 -9.68 2.03
CA ILE A 80 -4.39 -9.25 2.98
C ILE A 80 -5.09 -7.94 2.59
N LEU A 81 -4.66 -7.31 1.51
CA LEU A 81 -5.19 -6.02 1.05
C LEU A 81 -5.66 -6.13 -0.41
N PRO A 82 -6.84 -6.72 -0.67
CA PRO A 82 -7.43 -6.70 -2.01
C PRO A 82 -7.92 -5.30 -2.34
N CYS A 83 -7.63 -4.84 -3.55
CA CYS A 83 -8.03 -3.52 -4.00
C CYS A 83 -8.42 -3.56 -5.48
N ALA A 84 -9.57 -2.99 -5.81
CA ALA A 84 -9.89 -2.66 -7.20
C ALA A 84 -9.23 -1.32 -7.57
N ILE A 85 -8.24 -1.34 -8.47
CA ILE A 85 -7.53 -0.15 -8.93
C ILE A 85 -7.70 -0.02 -10.43
N ASP A 86 -8.42 1.01 -10.87
CA ASP A 86 -8.68 1.27 -12.27
C ASP A 86 -9.21 0.02 -13.04
N GLU A 87 -10.26 -0.60 -12.50
CA GLU A 87 -10.90 -1.84 -13.01
C GLU A 87 -10.01 -3.10 -12.94
N ARG A 88 -8.83 -3.03 -12.29
CA ARG A 88 -7.94 -4.17 -12.05
C ARG A 88 -8.09 -4.64 -10.61
N GLU A 89 -8.44 -5.89 -10.43
CA GLU A 89 -8.45 -6.53 -9.11
C GLU A 89 -7.03 -6.96 -8.76
N MET A 90 -6.50 -6.48 -7.65
CA MET A 90 -5.16 -6.79 -7.16
C MET A 90 -5.21 -7.09 -5.67
N ALA A 91 -4.56 -8.15 -5.23
CA ALA A 91 -4.45 -8.50 -3.82
C ALA A 91 -3.00 -8.26 -3.35
N PHE A 92 -2.81 -7.28 -2.47
CA PHE A 92 -1.48 -6.86 -2.03
C PHE A 92 -1.05 -7.54 -0.74
N ASN A 93 0.23 -7.91 -0.69
CA ASN A 93 0.91 -8.34 0.52
C ASN A 93 1.35 -7.12 1.33
N LEU A 94 1.08 -7.11 2.63
CA LEU A 94 1.61 -6.07 3.51
C LEU A 94 3.13 -6.23 3.65
N MET A 95 3.89 -5.18 3.36
CA MET A 95 5.33 -5.17 3.55
C MET A 95 5.69 -4.94 5.03
N SER A 96 6.64 -5.69 5.57
CA SER A 96 7.20 -5.35 6.88
C SER A 96 8.00 -4.05 6.83
N LEU A 97 8.20 -3.38 7.97
CA LEU A 97 9.01 -2.16 8.05
C LEU A 97 10.42 -2.39 7.48
N ASP A 98 11.03 -3.56 7.72
CA ASP A 98 12.34 -3.93 7.15
C ASP A 98 12.28 -4.15 5.61
N ALA A 99 11.19 -4.74 5.10
CA ALA A 99 10.98 -4.89 3.66
C ALA A 99 10.85 -3.52 2.96
N ILE A 100 10.10 -2.59 3.56
CA ILE A 100 9.99 -1.21 3.07
C ILE A 100 11.37 -0.55 3.01
N GLU A 101 12.17 -0.68 4.06
CA GLU A 101 13.52 -0.12 4.09
C GLU A 101 14.42 -0.66 2.97
N LYS A 102 14.28 -1.96 2.66
CA LYS A 102 15.00 -2.59 1.55
C LYS A 102 14.51 -2.08 0.20
N ALA A 103 13.20 -2.03 0.00
CA ALA A 103 12.60 -1.52 -1.25
C ALA A 103 13.00 -0.06 -1.51
N LYS A 104 13.01 0.78 -0.49
CA LYS A 104 13.43 2.19 -0.61
C LYS A 104 14.87 2.36 -1.05
N LYS A 105 15.78 1.45 -0.76
CA LYS A 105 17.17 1.51 -1.21
C LYS A 105 17.30 1.37 -2.72
N TYR A 106 16.47 0.56 -3.33
CA TYR A 106 16.53 0.25 -4.76
C TYR A 106 15.58 1.10 -5.60
N PHE A 107 14.34 1.18 -5.16
CA PHE A 107 13.23 1.61 -5.97
C PHE A 107 12.98 3.12 -5.93
N GLN A 108 13.12 3.75 -4.77
CA GLN A 108 12.60 5.10 -4.53
C GLN A 108 13.61 6.04 -3.87
N ASN A 109 14.88 5.88 -4.16
CA ASN A 109 15.90 6.74 -3.56
C ASN A 109 16.16 8.05 -4.33
N ARG A 110 15.25 8.44 -5.22
CA ARG A 110 15.36 9.66 -6.03
C ARG A 110 14.00 10.28 -6.31
N ASP A 111 14.01 11.58 -6.61
CA ASP A 111 12.88 12.25 -7.24
C ASP A 111 13.09 12.20 -8.76
N ALA A 112 12.06 11.83 -9.51
CA ALA A 112 12.09 11.78 -10.96
C ALA A 112 10.73 12.20 -11.53
N LEU A 113 10.71 13.31 -12.25
CA LEU A 113 9.49 13.81 -12.91
C LEU A 113 9.15 12.97 -14.14
N LEU A 114 7.88 12.80 -14.45
CA LEU A 114 7.43 12.16 -15.69
C LEU A 114 8.04 12.81 -16.94
N THR A 115 8.22 14.13 -16.92
CA THR A 115 8.84 14.88 -18.02
C THR A 115 10.32 14.56 -18.27
N GLU A 116 11.00 13.90 -17.34
CA GLU A 116 12.39 13.45 -17.51
C GLU A 116 12.52 12.20 -18.40
N PHE A 117 11.38 11.55 -18.70
CA PHE A 117 11.31 10.33 -19.49
C PHE A 117 10.53 10.50 -20.82
N PRO A 118 10.92 11.46 -21.71
CA PRO A 118 10.14 11.79 -22.90
C PRO A 118 10.05 10.67 -23.94
N LYS A 119 10.80 9.58 -23.77
CA LYS A 119 10.71 8.38 -24.61
C LYS A 119 9.63 7.40 -24.15
N HIS A 120 9.21 7.52 -22.89
CA HIS A 120 8.21 6.66 -22.27
C HIS A 120 6.88 7.39 -22.06
N PHE A 121 6.93 8.70 -21.80
CA PHE A 121 5.75 9.53 -21.56
C PHE A 121 5.73 10.70 -22.54
N THR A 122 4.73 10.74 -23.40
CA THR A 122 4.44 11.93 -24.20
C THR A 122 3.75 13.00 -23.36
N SER A 123 3.68 14.24 -23.86
CA SER A 123 2.91 15.29 -23.16
C SER A 123 1.44 14.94 -23.02
N GLU A 124 0.89 14.14 -23.94
CA GLU A 124 -0.49 13.66 -23.90
C GLU A 124 -0.68 12.62 -22.80
N ASP A 125 0.28 11.68 -22.64
CA ASP A 125 0.25 10.67 -21.58
C ASP A 125 0.31 11.34 -20.21
N ILE A 126 1.23 12.31 -20.03
CA ILE A 126 1.36 13.05 -18.78
C ILE A 126 0.07 13.81 -18.45
N GLU A 127 -0.59 14.41 -19.44
CA GLU A 127 -1.86 15.12 -19.20
C GLU A 127 -3.01 14.16 -18.85
N LYS A 128 -3.02 12.95 -19.39
CA LYS A 128 -3.99 11.90 -19.04
C LYS A 128 -3.79 11.35 -17.63
N MET A 129 -2.53 11.22 -17.19
CA MET A 129 -2.15 10.74 -15.87
C MET A 129 -2.31 11.82 -14.77
N LYS A 130 -2.69 13.04 -15.15
CA LYS A 130 -2.72 14.16 -14.22
C LYS A 130 -3.86 14.05 -13.22
N ASP A 131 -3.49 13.98 -11.97
CA ASP A 131 -4.39 14.08 -10.82
C ASP A 131 -3.95 15.26 -9.95
N SER A 132 -4.89 16.11 -9.56
CA SER A 132 -4.59 17.30 -8.72
C SER A 132 -4.16 16.95 -7.28
N ARG A 133 -4.30 15.68 -6.89
CA ARG A 133 -3.89 15.15 -5.58
C ARG A 133 -2.46 14.61 -5.58
N ILE A 134 -1.89 14.28 -6.76
CA ILE A 134 -0.60 13.62 -6.91
C ILE A 134 0.33 14.51 -7.73
N LYS A 135 1.55 14.75 -7.24
CA LYS A 135 2.57 15.44 -8.02
C LYS A 135 3.01 14.61 -9.23
N PRO A 136 3.36 15.23 -10.35
CA PRO A 136 3.68 14.55 -11.62
C PRO A 136 5.08 13.89 -11.59
N TYR A 137 5.32 13.06 -10.60
CA TYR A 137 6.53 12.24 -10.46
C TYR A 137 6.27 10.82 -10.95
N LEU A 138 7.30 10.18 -11.48
CA LEU A 138 7.37 8.74 -11.63
C LEU A 138 7.91 8.09 -10.34
N PHE A 139 8.88 8.75 -9.71
CA PHE A 139 9.44 8.37 -8.41
C PHE A 139 9.55 9.58 -7.51
N ASN A 140 9.19 9.43 -6.25
CA ASN A 140 9.32 10.47 -5.23
C ASN A 140 9.88 9.85 -3.94
N LYS A 141 10.92 10.46 -3.38
CA LYS A 141 11.54 9.99 -2.13
C LYS A 141 10.60 9.93 -0.94
N LYS A 142 9.54 10.74 -0.98
CA LYS A 142 8.52 10.80 0.07
C LYS A 142 7.34 9.88 -0.16
N TRP A 143 7.37 9.05 -1.19
CA TRP A 143 6.43 7.95 -1.35
C TRP A 143 7.00 6.72 -0.65
N ILE A 144 6.25 6.17 0.29
CA ILE A 144 6.66 5.03 1.12
C ILE A 144 5.83 3.82 0.72
N PRO A 145 6.39 2.83 -0.01
CA PRO A 145 5.68 1.61 -0.32
C PRO A 145 5.37 0.86 0.97
N PHE A 146 4.13 0.40 1.15
CA PHE A 146 3.74 -0.35 2.33
C PHE A 146 3.06 -1.68 2.00
N ALA A 147 2.64 -1.88 0.74
CA ALA A 147 2.13 -3.14 0.26
C ALA A 147 2.57 -3.37 -1.19
N GLU A 148 2.74 -4.63 -1.58
CA GLU A 148 3.24 -5.03 -2.89
C GLU A 148 2.38 -6.12 -3.53
N TYR A 149 2.29 -6.08 -4.87
CA TYR A 149 1.64 -7.11 -5.68
C TYR A 149 2.56 -7.50 -6.84
N CYS A 150 2.86 -8.80 -6.95
CA CYS A 150 3.70 -9.39 -8.01
C CYS A 150 5.05 -8.67 -8.21
N ASP A 151 5.71 -8.21 -7.15
CA ASP A 151 7.00 -7.50 -7.15
C ASP A 151 7.06 -6.25 -8.06
N SER A 152 5.95 -5.80 -8.60
CA SER A 152 5.89 -4.75 -9.62
C SER A 152 4.89 -3.63 -9.34
N CYS A 153 3.86 -3.89 -8.56
CA CYS A 153 2.86 -2.89 -8.17
C CYS A 153 2.95 -2.64 -6.67
N PHE A 154 2.80 -1.38 -6.26
CA PHE A 154 2.96 -1.00 -4.86
C PHE A 154 1.87 -0.03 -4.41
N LEU A 155 1.22 -0.32 -3.28
CA LEU A 155 0.51 0.71 -2.53
C LEU A 155 1.52 1.53 -1.74
N MET A 156 1.41 2.84 -1.84
CA MET A 156 2.34 3.79 -1.23
C MET A 156 1.62 4.83 -0.40
N LEU A 157 2.20 5.18 0.73
CA LEU A 157 1.83 6.39 1.47
C LEU A 157 2.53 7.59 0.83
N ASP A 158 1.76 8.59 0.43
CA ASP A 158 2.26 9.82 -0.18
C ASP A 158 2.46 10.91 0.88
N PHE A 159 3.72 11.19 1.22
CA PHE A 159 4.11 12.28 2.12
C PHE A 159 4.52 13.56 1.39
N ASP A 160 4.22 13.67 0.10
CA ASP A 160 4.48 14.87 -0.72
C ASP A 160 3.35 15.09 -1.75
N PRO A 161 2.09 15.16 -1.31
CA PRO A 161 0.94 15.30 -2.20
C PRO A 161 0.95 16.62 -2.97
N ASP A 162 0.16 16.70 -4.04
CA ASP A 162 -0.13 17.97 -4.72
C ASP A 162 -1.30 18.69 -4.00
N LYS A 163 -1.76 19.79 -4.60
CA LYS A 163 -2.60 20.83 -3.99
C LYS A 163 -3.91 20.35 -3.37
N GLU A 164 -4.53 19.32 -3.94
CA GLU A 164 -5.81 18.75 -3.48
C GLU A 164 -5.62 17.42 -2.75
N GLY A 165 -4.37 16.97 -2.63
CA GLY A 165 -4.04 15.75 -1.91
C GLY A 165 -3.82 15.98 -0.42
N LYS A 166 -3.76 14.89 0.32
CA LYS A 166 -3.49 14.86 1.77
C LYS A 166 -2.20 14.10 2.05
N GLU A 167 -1.42 14.59 3.01
CA GLU A 167 -0.25 13.87 3.50
C GLU A 167 -0.67 12.53 4.12
N GLY A 168 -0.03 11.46 3.69
CA GLY A 168 -0.37 10.09 4.08
C GLY A 168 -1.50 9.45 3.24
N GLN A 169 -1.99 10.12 2.19
CA GLN A 169 -2.91 9.51 1.23
C GLN A 169 -2.28 8.27 0.58
N ILE A 170 -3.12 7.39 0.06
CA ILE A 170 -2.67 6.16 -0.59
C ILE A 170 -2.72 6.33 -2.11
N ILE A 171 -1.62 6.02 -2.74
CA ILE A 171 -1.46 5.94 -4.18
C ILE A 171 -0.98 4.56 -4.57
N CYS A 172 -1.23 4.14 -5.80
CA CYS A 172 -0.70 2.91 -6.37
C CYS A 172 0.29 3.22 -7.48
N TYR A 173 1.49 2.67 -7.40
CA TYR A 173 2.40 2.59 -8.52
C TYR A 173 2.21 1.25 -9.22
N ILE A 174 2.00 1.30 -10.53
CA ILE A 174 1.89 0.14 -11.42
C ILE A 174 3.06 0.18 -12.40
N HIS A 175 3.73 -0.95 -12.60
CA HIS A 175 4.80 -1.10 -13.58
C HIS A 175 4.27 -1.82 -14.82
N ASP A 176 4.67 -1.32 -16.00
CA ASP A 176 4.37 -1.84 -17.34
C ASP A 176 2.89 -1.89 -17.73
N PRO A 177 2.30 -0.73 -18.12
CA PRO A 177 2.92 0.58 -18.23
C PRO A 177 3.08 1.27 -16.88
N ASP A 178 4.13 2.08 -16.75
CA ASP A 178 4.35 2.85 -15.53
C ASP A 178 3.23 3.88 -15.32
N GLU A 179 2.49 3.72 -14.24
CA GLU A 179 1.39 4.60 -13.84
C GLU A 179 1.44 4.88 -12.35
N VAL A 180 0.93 6.03 -11.94
CA VAL A 180 0.69 6.37 -10.54
C VAL A 180 -0.75 6.83 -10.39
N ILE A 181 -1.53 6.13 -9.58
CA ILE A 181 -2.98 6.28 -9.46
C ILE A 181 -3.33 6.61 -8.02
N TYR A 182 -4.24 7.56 -7.80
CA TYR A 182 -4.83 7.79 -6.48
C TYR A 182 -5.76 6.65 -6.10
N VAL A 183 -5.66 6.19 -4.85
CA VAL A 183 -6.45 5.08 -4.33
C VAL A 183 -7.40 5.53 -3.23
N ALA A 184 -6.88 6.11 -2.15
CA ALA A 184 -7.67 6.48 -0.99
C ALA A 184 -7.06 7.67 -0.23
N GLU A 185 -7.89 8.39 0.53
CA GLU A 185 -7.45 9.50 1.37
C GLU A 185 -6.65 9.05 2.60
N SER A 186 -6.90 7.81 3.06
CA SER A 186 -6.27 7.21 4.25
C SER A 186 -6.32 5.69 4.18
N LEU A 187 -5.60 5.01 5.08
CA LEU A 187 -5.71 3.57 5.24
C LEU A 187 -7.12 3.17 5.71
N THR A 188 -7.75 3.98 6.54
CA THR A 188 -9.13 3.75 6.98
C THR A 188 -10.08 3.68 5.79
N GLU A 189 -10.03 4.64 4.86
CA GLU A 189 -10.87 4.63 3.66
C GLU A 189 -10.58 3.42 2.75
N LEU A 190 -9.30 3.04 2.61
CA LEU A 190 -8.93 1.84 1.87
C LEU A 190 -9.55 0.58 2.48
N ILE A 191 -9.45 0.42 3.79
CA ILE A 191 -10.00 -0.74 4.51
C ILE A 191 -11.55 -0.76 4.46
N GLU A 192 -12.19 0.42 4.57
CA GLU A 192 -13.64 0.52 4.37
C GLU A 192 -14.07 0.02 2.98
N GLY A 193 -13.33 0.40 1.93
CA GLY A 193 -13.57 -0.10 0.57
C GLY A 193 -13.41 -1.61 0.45
N ILE A 194 -12.38 -2.18 1.07
CA ILE A 194 -12.18 -3.64 1.10
C ILE A 194 -13.34 -4.35 1.83
N MET A 195 -13.77 -3.80 2.96
CA MET A 195 -14.86 -4.39 3.74
C MET A 195 -16.18 -4.43 2.98
N ASP A 196 -16.48 -3.40 2.17
CA ASP A 196 -17.65 -3.35 1.30
C ASP A 196 -17.65 -4.49 0.24
N GLU A 197 -16.48 -5.03 -0.11
CA GLU A 197 -16.32 -6.12 -1.08
C GLU A 197 -16.37 -7.52 -0.45
N VAL A 198 -16.01 -7.66 0.83
CA VAL A 198 -15.95 -8.96 1.53
C VAL A 198 -17.15 -9.26 2.43
N GLU A 199 -17.99 -8.27 2.75
CA GLU A 199 -19.27 -8.44 3.46
C GLU A 199 -20.43 -8.76 2.48
#